data_31b7d7c0d07bd4cc8123ae30c05c8885
#
_entry.id   31b7d7c0d07bd4cc8123ae30c05c8885
#
_cell.length_a   1.000
_cell.length_b   1.000
_cell.length_c   1.000
_cell.angle_alpha   90.00
_cell.angle_beta   90.00
_cell.angle_gamma   90.00
#
_symmetry.space_group_name_H-M   'P 1'
#
loop_
_entity.id
_entity.type
_entity.pdbx_description
1 polymer ?
#
loop_
_entity_poly.entity_id
_entity_poly.type
_entity_poly.pdbx_seq_one_letter_code
_entity_poly.pdbx_strand_id
1 'polypeptide(L)'
;KARLTAAIRAAYDDPAVAAQHAEEWDYYPREWVAPYVDRRRKVGWDLYGLLGIGKGDKVRMHAQHGRNYAFFDAPVGMIFTIDRIMRQGSYLDYGMFLENVMVAARARGLDTCPQAAFMQFHRIIAGQLALPGSETVVCGMSLGYADPSRPENALRTERVPVREFTTFHG
;
A
#
# COMPACT_ATOMS: atom_id res chain seq x y z
N LYS A 1 10.34 -13.72 -3.28
CA LYS A 1 8.95 -13.27 -3.44
C LYS A 1 7.96 -14.40 -3.10
N ALA A 2 7.97 -15.57 -3.79
CA ALA A 2 6.98 -16.63 -3.61
C ALA A 2 6.82 -17.10 -2.14
N ARG A 3 7.92 -17.36 -1.43
CA ARG A 3 7.89 -17.77 -0.01
C ARG A 3 7.25 -16.71 0.89
N LEU A 4 7.59 -15.43 0.69
CA LEU A 4 7.02 -14.32 1.46
C LEU A 4 5.52 -14.20 1.18
N THR A 5 5.12 -14.21 -0.09
CA THR A 5 3.70 -14.20 -0.48
C THR A 5 2.93 -15.33 0.16
N ALA A 6 3.43 -16.58 0.10
CA ALA A 6 2.77 -17.73 0.69
C ALA A 6 2.61 -17.59 2.21
N ALA A 7 3.64 -17.16 2.92
CA ALA A 7 3.60 -16.98 4.37
C ALA A 7 2.60 -15.90 4.80
N ILE A 8 2.56 -14.76 4.12
CA ILE A 8 1.62 -13.68 4.44
C ILE A 8 0.19 -14.10 4.06
N ARG A 9 -0.01 -14.74 2.90
CA ARG A 9 -1.33 -15.21 2.48
C ARG A 9 -1.92 -16.23 3.46
N ALA A 10 -1.12 -17.17 3.94
CA ALA A 10 -1.57 -18.15 4.94
C ALA A 10 -2.06 -17.46 6.22
N ALA A 11 -1.38 -16.41 6.69
CA ALA A 11 -1.80 -15.65 7.86
C ALA A 11 -3.02 -14.75 7.55
N TYR A 12 -3.09 -14.13 6.39
CA TYR A 12 -4.18 -13.25 5.99
C TYR A 12 -5.50 -13.99 5.78
N ASP A 13 -5.44 -15.20 5.20
CA ASP A 13 -6.63 -16.00 4.88
C ASP A 13 -7.21 -16.74 6.10
N ASP A 14 -6.48 -16.79 7.22
CA ASP A 14 -6.97 -17.31 8.51
C ASP A 14 -7.31 -16.14 9.45
N PRO A 15 -8.60 -15.85 9.74
CA PRO A 15 -9.00 -14.74 10.60
C PRO A 15 -8.39 -14.77 12.01
N ALA A 16 -8.17 -15.97 12.58
CA ALA A 16 -7.59 -16.12 13.91
C ALA A 16 -6.11 -15.77 13.93
N VAL A 17 -5.39 -16.09 12.86
CA VAL A 17 -3.99 -15.72 12.68
C VAL A 17 -3.87 -14.23 12.32
N ALA A 18 -4.69 -13.76 11.37
CA ALA A 18 -4.68 -12.36 10.94
C ALA A 18 -4.90 -11.39 12.12
N ALA A 19 -5.80 -11.76 13.06
CA ALA A 19 -6.07 -10.95 14.26
C ALA A 19 -4.88 -10.82 15.23
N GLN A 20 -3.85 -11.65 15.10
CA GLN A 20 -2.62 -11.56 15.90
C GLN A 20 -1.60 -10.60 15.31
N HIS A 21 -1.85 -10.07 14.11
CA HIS A 21 -0.98 -9.16 13.40
C HIS A 21 -1.57 -7.75 13.37
N ALA A 22 -0.75 -6.77 13.69
CA ALA A 22 -1.08 -5.36 13.65
C ALA A 22 0.09 -4.57 13.06
N GLU A 23 -0.21 -3.38 12.57
CA GLU A 23 0.82 -2.42 12.17
C GLU A 23 1.70 -2.06 13.38
N GLU A 24 2.98 -1.84 13.14
CA GLU A 24 3.94 -1.48 14.19
C GLU A 24 3.81 -0.01 14.61
N TRP A 25 3.28 0.82 13.73
CA TRP A 25 3.00 2.24 13.97
C TRP A 25 1.78 2.67 13.16
N ASP A 26 1.08 3.71 13.63
CA ASP A 26 -0.15 4.19 13.02
C ASP A 26 0.14 4.84 11.64
N TYR A 27 -0.11 4.12 10.55
CA TYR A 27 -0.03 4.67 9.20
C TYR A 27 -1.21 5.58 8.89
N TYR A 28 -2.40 5.20 9.32
CA TYR A 28 -3.63 5.96 9.16
C TYR A 28 -4.06 6.59 10.48
N PRO A 29 -4.82 7.71 10.45
CA PRO A 29 -5.41 8.25 11.66
C PRO A 29 -6.39 7.24 12.27
N ARG A 30 -6.40 7.15 13.60
CA ARG A 30 -7.34 6.27 14.34
C ARG A 30 -8.77 6.72 14.16
N GLU A 31 -8.98 8.03 14.08
CA GLU A 31 -10.29 8.64 13.82
C GLU A 31 -10.27 9.39 12.49
N TRP A 32 -11.24 9.09 11.65
CA TRP A 32 -11.37 9.68 10.34
C TRP A 32 -12.40 10.80 10.35
N VAL A 33 -11.99 11.99 9.90
CA VAL A 33 -12.87 13.18 9.77
C VAL A 33 -12.97 13.62 8.31
N ALA A 34 -14.03 14.39 7.98
CA ALA A 34 -14.14 15.05 6.69
C ALA A 34 -13.01 16.09 6.52
N PRO A 35 -12.51 16.32 5.31
CA PRO A 35 -12.89 15.67 4.04
C PRO A 35 -12.18 14.35 3.76
N TYR A 36 -11.30 13.89 4.64
CA TYR A 36 -10.41 12.72 4.41
C TYR A 36 -11.20 11.41 4.35
N VAL A 37 -12.18 11.23 5.25
CA VAL A 37 -13.03 10.04 5.25
C VAL A 37 -13.84 9.92 3.96
N ASP A 38 -14.31 11.05 3.41
CA ASP A 38 -15.11 11.08 2.18
C ASP A 38 -14.25 10.72 0.97
N ARG A 39 -13.05 11.28 0.89
CA ARG A 39 -12.06 10.94 -0.17
C ARG A 39 -11.68 9.46 -0.13
N ARG A 40 -11.40 8.93 1.08
CA ARG A 40 -11.09 7.50 1.26
C ARG A 40 -12.23 6.62 0.80
N ARG A 41 -13.48 6.96 1.18
CA ARG A 41 -14.68 6.22 0.77
C ARG A 41 -14.86 6.28 -0.74
N LYS A 42 -14.73 7.47 -1.34
CA LYS A 42 -14.86 7.65 -2.79
C LYS A 42 -13.86 6.76 -3.55
N VAL A 43 -12.59 6.81 -3.20
CA VAL A 43 -11.57 5.96 -3.85
C VAL A 43 -11.91 4.47 -3.73
N GLY A 44 -12.36 4.03 -2.55
CA GLY A 44 -12.79 2.64 -2.36
C GLY A 44 -14.00 2.27 -3.24
N TRP A 45 -15.01 3.12 -3.29
CA TRP A 45 -16.19 2.89 -4.14
C TRP A 45 -15.85 2.85 -5.62
N ASP A 46 -15.05 3.79 -6.09
CA ASP A 46 -14.64 3.88 -7.49
C ASP A 46 -13.84 2.63 -7.90
N LEU A 47 -12.87 2.22 -7.06
CA LEU A 47 -12.06 1.03 -7.31
C LEU A 47 -12.89 -0.25 -7.34
N TYR A 48 -13.69 -0.50 -6.31
CA TYR A 48 -14.51 -1.71 -6.25
C TYR A 48 -15.61 -1.70 -7.31
N GLY A 49 -16.12 -0.53 -7.69
CA GLY A 49 -17.05 -0.38 -8.79
C GLY A 49 -16.45 -0.83 -10.13
N LEU A 50 -15.21 -0.42 -10.45
CA LEU A 50 -14.49 -0.88 -11.64
C LEU A 50 -14.30 -2.39 -11.67
N LEU A 51 -14.10 -3.01 -10.49
CA LEU A 51 -13.93 -4.44 -10.33
C LEU A 51 -15.25 -5.22 -10.31
N GLY A 52 -16.40 -4.53 -10.38
CA GLY A 52 -17.72 -5.14 -10.24
C GLY A 52 -17.95 -5.79 -8.87
N ILE A 53 -17.30 -5.29 -7.83
CA ILE A 53 -17.44 -5.78 -6.45
C ILE A 53 -18.44 -4.89 -5.71
N GLY A 54 -19.60 -5.46 -5.38
CA GLY A 54 -20.68 -4.74 -4.71
C GLY A 54 -20.43 -4.53 -3.22
N LYS A 55 -21.15 -3.54 -2.67
CA LYS A 55 -21.15 -3.28 -1.22
C LYS A 55 -21.68 -4.52 -0.47
N GLY A 56 -20.88 -5.02 0.47
CA GLY A 56 -21.22 -6.21 1.25
C GLY A 56 -20.68 -7.52 0.70
N ASP A 57 -20.12 -7.55 -0.50
CA ASP A 57 -19.42 -8.72 -1.05
C ASP A 57 -18.05 -8.90 -0.37
N LYS A 58 -18.10 -9.30 0.88
CA LYS A 58 -16.90 -9.42 1.73
C LYS A 58 -15.90 -10.44 1.20
N VAL A 59 -16.39 -11.50 0.54
CA VAL A 59 -15.52 -12.55 -0.02
C VAL A 59 -14.67 -12.00 -1.16
N ARG A 60 -15.28 -11.31 -2.13
CA ARG A 60 -14.54 -10.70 -3.23
C ARG A 60 -13.69 -9.53 -2.78
N MET A 61 -14.15 -8.74 -1.78
CA MET A 61 -13.34 -7.68 -1.17
C MET A 61 -12.08 -8.25 -0.51
N HIS A 62 -12.20 -9.33 0.27
CA HIS A 62 -11.08 -10.02 0.90
C HIS A 62 -10.10 -10.55 -0.14
N ALA A 63 -10.61 -11.25 -1.16
CA ALA A 63 -9.77 -11.77 -2.24
C ALA A 63 -9.01 -10.67 -2.97
N GLN A 64 -9.67 -9.54 -3.30
CA GLN A 64 -9.04 -8.40 -3.96
C GLN A 64 -7.99 -7.71 -3.08
N HIS A 65 -8.30 -7.49 -1.79
CA HIS A 65 -7.33 -6.94 -0.85
C HIS A 65 -6.11 -7.86 -0.68
N GLY A 66 -6.34 -9.17 -0.63
CA GLY A 66 -5.29 -10.17 -0.52
C GLY A 66 -4.31 -10.20 -1.70
N ARG A 67 -4.66 -9.63 -2.87
CA ARG A 67 -3.74 -9.46 -4.00
C ARG A 67 -2.56 -8.55 -3.68
N ASN A 68 -2.68 -7.66 -2.69
CA ASN A 68 -1.55 -6.88 -2.19
C ASN A 68 -0.36 -7.80 -1.85
N TYR A 69 -0.61 -8.91 -1.16
CA TYR A 69 0.42 -9.81 -0.66
C TYR A 69 1.06 -10.69 -1.75
N ALA A 70 0.46 -10.71 -2.93
CA ALA A 70 1.06 -11.25 -4.15
C ALA A 70 1.75 -10.17 -5.00
N PHE A 71 1.83 -8.92 -4.50
CA PHE A 71 2.32 -7.76 -5.24
C PHE A 71 1.54 -7.51 -6.54
N PHE A 72 0.21 -7.74 -6.52
CA PHE A 72 -0.66 -7.64 -7.69
C PHE A 72 -0.14 -8.41 -8.92
N ASP A 73 0.50 -9.56 -8.68
CA ASP A 73 1.13 -10.44 -9.68
C ASP A 73 2.35 -9.84 -10.40
N ALA A 74 2.80 -8.64 -10.04
CA ALA A 74 3.99 -8.02 -10.60
C ALA A 74 5.22 -8.93 -10.49
N PRO A 75 6.14 -8.93 -11.48
CA PRO A 75 7.32 -9.78 -11.46
C PRO A 75 8.27 -9.44 -10.31
N VAL A 76 8.34 -8.17 -9.91
CA VAL A 76 9.18 -7.71 -8.81
C VAL A 76 8.32 -7.21 -7.66
N GLY A 77 8.63 -7.66 -6.45
CA GLY A 77 8.11 -7.12 -5.20
C GLY A 77 9.26 -6.64 -4.33
N MET A 78 9.15 -5.42 -3.86
CA MET A 78 10.13 -4.79 -2.98
C MET A 78 9.52 -4.60 -1.59
N ILE A 79 10.33 -4.74 -0.55
CA ILE A 79 9.99 -4.36 0.83
C ILE A 79 10.95 -3.25 1.23
N PHE A 80 10.40 -2.18 1.75
CA PHE A 80 11.14 -1.01 2.19
C PHE A 80 11.15 -0.95 3.71
N THR A 81 12.32 -0.71 4.27
CA THR A 81 12.56 -0.65 5.70
C THR A 81 13.30 0.64 6.07
N ILE A 82 13.21 1.04 7.33
CA ILE A 82 13.93 2.18 7.90
C ILE A 82 14.44 1.82 9.29
N ASP A 83 15.54 2.42 9.72
CA ASP A 83 16.03 2.23 11.09
C ASP A 83 15.02 2.79 12.12
N ARG A 84 14.76 2.05 13.20
CA ARG A 84 13.77 2.36 14.24
C ARG A 84 14.06 3.65 15.00
N ILE A 85 15.30 4.12 14.99
CA ILE A 85 15.66 5.39 15.63
C ILE A 85 15.16 6.61 14.86
N MET A 86 14.81 6.43 13.58
CA MET A 86 14.35 7.50 12.71
C MET A 86 12.95 7.99 13.11
N ARG A 87 12.69 9.28 12.89
CA ARG A 87 11.46 9.98 13.28
C ARG A 87 10.82 10.66 12.07
N GLN A 88 9.75 11.41 12.30
CA GLN A 88 8.89 12.00 11.27
C GLN A 88 9.65 12.71 10.14
N GLY A 89 10.73 13.44 10.45
CA GLY A 89 11.56 14.08 9.43
C GLY A 89 12.13 13.09 8.43
N SER A 90 12.67 11.97 8.93
CA SER A 90 13.22 10.91 8.07
C SER A 90 12.15 10.21 7.24
N TYR A 91 10.91 10.10 7.75
CA TYR A 91 9.79 9.57 6.96
C TYR A 91 9.39 10.51 5.83
N LEU A 92 9.54 11.83 6.01
CA LEU A 92 9.35 12.81 4.95
C LEU A 92 10.39 12.60 3.83
N ASP A 93 11.68 12.50 4.19
CA ASP A 93 12.76 12.20 3.24
C ASP A 93 12.56 10.85 2.55
N TYR A 94 12.09 9.86 3.32
CA TYR A 94 11.82 8.52 2.80
C TYR A 94 10.69 8.52 1.77
N GLY A 95 9.65 9.31 1.99
CA GLY A 95 8.56 9.52 1.01
C GLY A 95 9.08 10.11 -0.30
N MET A 96 9.99 11.09 -0.24
CA MET A 96 10.65 11.66 -1.43
C MET A 96 11.54 10.62 -2.14
N PHE A 97 12.23 9.77 -1.39
CA PHE A 97 12.99 8.66 -1.96
C PHE A 97 12.08 7.67 -2.70
N LEU A 98 10.96 7.27 -2.09
CA LEU A 98 9.99 6.36 -2.73
C LEU A 98 9.42 6.97 -4.01
N GLU A 99 9.09 8.26 -4.01
CA GLU A 99 8.62 8.98 -5.20
C GLU A 99 9.68 8.97 -6.30
N ASN A 100 10.96 9.22 -5.95
CA ASN A 100 12.06 9.14 -6.91
C ASN A 100 12.20 7.74 -7.54
N VAL A 101 11.99 6.67 -6.77
CA VAL A 101 11.97 5.30 -7.29
C VAL A 101 10.83 5.13 -8.31
N MET A 102 9.63 5.64 -7.99
CA MET A 102 8.46 5.56 -8.88
C MET A 102 8.67 6.36 -10.17
N VAL A 103 9.18 7.59 -10.07
CA VAL A 103 9.49 8.44 -11.23
C VAL A 103 10.57 7.81 -12.11
N ALA A 104 11.64 7.27 -11.51
CA ALA A 104 12.71 6.59 -12.23
C ALA A 104 12.23 5.32 -12.94
N ALA A 105 11.32 4.57 -12.32
CA ALA A 105 10.66 3.42 -12.94
C ALA A 105 9.82 3.86 -14.15
N ARG A 106 9.01 4.90 -13.98
CA ARG A 106 8.15 5.43 -15.05
C ARG A 106 8.95 5.95 -16.24
N ALA A 107 10.09 6.60 -16.01
CA ALA A 107 11.02 7.01 -17.05
C ALA A 107 11.58 5.86 -17.89
N ARG A 108 11.48 4.62 -17.38
CA ARG A 108 11.87 3.38 -18.04
C ARG A 108 10.69 2.57 -18.57
N GLY A 109 9.50 3.15 -18.62
CA GLY A 109 8.27 2.49 -19.05
C GLY A 109 7.71 1.48 -18.06
N LEU A 110 8.21 1.44 -16.84
CA LEU A 110 7.74 0.56 -15.78
C LEU A 110 6.67 1.26 -14.93
N ASP A 111 5.79 0.47 -14.35
CA ASP A 111 4.76 0.90 -13.41
C ASP A 111 5.07 0.38 -12.00
N THR A 112 4.64 1.14 -11.00
CA THR A 112 4.83 0.80 -9.59
C THR A 112 3.53 0.96 -8.81
N CYS A 113 3.41 0.22 -7.71
CA CYS A 113 2.32 0.40 -6.77
C CYS A 113 2.86 0.25 -5.33
N PRO A 114 3.00 1.35 -4.57
CA PRO A 114 3.35 1.27 -3.14
C PRO A 114 2.18 0.70 -2.34
N GLN A 115 2.49 -0.13 -1.34
CA GLN A 115 1.53 -1.00 -0.65
C GLN A 115 1.74 -0.97 0.86
N ALA A 116 0.99 -0.12 1.56
CA ALA A 116 1.00 -0.06 3.03
C ALA A 116 0.44 -1.34 3.68
N ALA A 117 -0.35 -2.14 2.95
CA ALA A 117 -0.93 -3.39 3.45
C ALA A 117 0.10 -4.36 4.06
N PHE A 118 1.35 -4.33 3.60
CA PHE A 118 2.42 -5.17 4.14
C PHE A 118 2.78 -4.86 5.60
N MET A 119 2.51 -3.66 6.07
CA MET A 119 2.87 -3.23 7.44
C MET A 119 2.20 -4.08 8.51
N GLN A 120 0.96 -4.53 8.29
CA GLN A 120 0.26 -5.43 9.19
C GLN A 120 1.05 -6.71 9.48
N PHE A 121 1.76 -7.24 8.47
CA PHE A 121 2.49 -8.50 8.57
C PHE A 121 4.01 -8.32 8.74
N HIS A 122 4.44 -7.19 9.32
CA HIS A 122 5.85 -6.85 9.49
C HIS A 122 6.67 -7.97 10.17
N ARG A 123 6.07 -8.70 11.14
CA ARG A 123 6.74 -9.81 11.84
C ARG A 123 7.06 -10.97 10.90
N ILE A 124 6.12 -11.31 10.03
CA ILE A 124 6.32 -12.36 9.01
C ILE A 124 7.41 -11.91 8.04
N ILE A 125 7.35 -10.65 7.59
CA ILE A 125 8.36 -10.07 6.69
C ILE A 125 9.74 -10.12 7.33
N ALA A 126 9.87 -9.65 8.57
CA ALA A 126 11.13 -9.65 9.29
C ALA A 126 11.73 -11.05 9.40
N GLY A 127 10.92 -12.06 9.75
CA GLY A 127 11.38 -13.45 9.83
C GLY A 127 11.75 -14.04 8.48
N GLN A 128 10.97 -13.81 7.42
CA GLN A 128 11.22 -14.35 6.09
C GLN A 128 12.43 -13.73 5.37
N LEU A 129 12.72 -12.46 5.66
CA LEU A 129 13.81 -11.70 5.07
C LEU A 129 15.03 -11.56 5.99
N ALA A 130 14.96 -12.11 7.20
CA ALA A 130 15.99 -11.97 8.23
C ALA A 130 16.38 -10.50 8.47
N LEU A 131 15.38 -9.63 8.59
CA LEU A 131 15.63 -8.22 8.83
C LEU A 131 16.30 -8.01 10.19
N PRO A 132 17.26 -7.08 10.30
CA PRO A 132 17.83 -6.70 11.58
C PRO A 132 16.75 -6.19 12.54
N GLY A 133 16.90 -6.46 13.85
CA GLY A 133 15.98 -5.94 14.86
C GLY A 133 15.93 -4.41 14.96
N SER A 134 16.91 -3.72 14.39
CA SER A 134 16.97 -2.27 14.28
C SER A 134 16.06 -1.70 13.17
N GLU A 135 15.53 -2.53 12.26
CA GLU A 135 14.72 -2.08 11.15
C GLU A 135 13.23 -2.27 11.38
N THR A 136 12.42 -1.35 10.86
CA THR A 136 10.97 -1.45 10.76
C THR A 136 10.51 -1.41 9.30
N VAL A 137 9.43 -2.12 8.98
CA VAL A 137 8.83 -2.14 7.64
C VAL A 137 8.07 -0.83 7.41
N VAL A 138 8.39 -0.15 6.32
CA VAL A 138 7.69 1.07 5.87
C VAL A 138 6.55 0.73 4.92
N CYS A 139 6.82 -0.03 3.87
CA CYS A 139 5.80 -0.48 2.92
C CYS A 139 6.36 -1.59 2.00
N GLY A 140 5.47 -2.19 1.21
CA GLY A 140 5.86 -2.91 0.01
C GLY A 140 5.73 -2.04 -1.24
N MET A 141 6.27 -2.50 -2.36
CA MET A 141 6.03 -1.92 -3.67
C MET A 141 6.11 -2.98 -4.75
N SER A 142 5.08 -3.03 -5.59
CA SER A 142 5.07 -3.81 -6.82
C SER A 142 5.81 -3.06 -7.92
N LEU A 143 6.54 -3.77 -8.79
CA LEU A 143 7.19 -3.18 -9.96
C LEU A 143 7.05 -4.12 -11.16
N GLY A 144 6.60 -3.59 -12.29
CA GLY A 144 6.42 -4.32 -13.53
C GLY A 144 5.79 -3.46 -14.62
N TYR A 145 5.22 -4.09 -15.62
CA TYR A 145 4.41 -3.43 -16.63
C TYR A 145 2.93 -3.57 -16.24
N ALA A 146 2.18 -2.47 -16.22
CA ALA A 146 0.75 -2.51 -15.96
C ALA A 146 0.03 -3.28 -17.07
N ASP A 147 -0.85 -4.20 -16.68
CA ASP A 147 -1.73 -4.90 -17.63
C ASP A 147 -2.89 -3.95 -18.03
N PRO A 148 -2.95 -3.51 -19.29
CA PRO A 148 -3.99 -2.58 -19.73
C PRO A 148 -5.39 -3.21 -19.76
N SER A 149 -5.50 -4.53 -19.70
CA SER A 149 -6.79 -5.23 -19.65
C SER A 149 -7.43 -5.20 -18.27
N ARG A 150 -6.67 -4.82 -17.24
CA ARG A 150 -7.16 -4.82 -15.84
C ARG A 150 -7.91 -3.52 -15.55
N PRO A 151 -9.21 -3.60 -15.21
CA PRO A 151 -10.06 -2.42 -15.05
C PRO A 151 -9.59 -1.50 -13.91
N GLU A 152 -8.96 -2.04 -12.86
CA GLU A 152 -8.41 -1.26 -11.76
C GLU A 152 -7.31 -0.27 -12.21
N ASN A 153 -6.61 -0.56 -13.31
CA ASN A 153 -5.58 0.33 -13.87
C ASN A 153 -6.18 1.55 -14.60
N ALA A 154 -7.49 1.55 -14.87
CA ALA A 154 -8.20 2.69 -15.43
C ALA A 154 -8.65 3.72 -14.38
N LEU A 155 -8.52 3.41 -13.08
CA LEU A 155 -8.91 4.33 -12.00
C LEU A 155 -8.11 5.64 -12.10
N ARG A 156 -8.84 6.75 -12.14
CA ARG A 156 -8.28 8.11 -12.06
C ARG A 156 -8.89 8.83 -10.88
N THR A 157 -8.08 9.12 -9.89
CA THR A 157 -8.53 9.87 -8.72
C THR A 157 -8.48 11.37 -8.98
N GLU A 158 -9.49 12.09 -8.48
CA GLU A 158 -9.52 13.54 -8.53
C GLU A 158 -8.39 14.15 -7.69
N ARG A 159 -7.97 15.35 -8.07
CA ARG A 159 -7.02 16.17 -7.30
C ARG A 159 -7.71 17.43 -6.83
N VAL A 160 -7.48 17.78 -5.59
CA VAL A 160 -7.96 19.06 -5.05
C VAL A 160 -7.30 20.21 -5.80
N PRO A 161 -8.06 21.20 -6.30
CA PRO A 161 -7.48 22.39 -6.93
C PRO A 161 -6.53 23.13 -6.00
N VAL A 162 -5.43 23.65 -6.55
CA VAL A 162 -4.38 24.31 -5.75
C VAL A 162 -4.93 25.41 -4.84
N ARG A 163 -5.90 26.20 -5.33
CA ARG A 163 -6.54 27.28 -4.57
C ARG A 163 -7.27 26.82 -3.29
N GLU A 164 -7.59 25.53 -3.18
CA GLU A 164 -8.32 24.99 -2.02
C GLU A 164 -7.41 24.54 -0.88
N PHE A 165 -6.13 24.35 -1.14
CA PHE A 165 -5.16 23.93 -0.13
C PHE A 165 -3.93 24.84 -0.02
N THR A 166 -3.88 25.94 -0.81
CA THR A 166 -2.75 26.88 -0.83
C THR A 166 -3.25 28.29 -0.52
N THR A 167 -2.55 28.98 0.36
CA THR A 167 -2.72 30.41 0.58
C THR A 167 -1.53 31.15 -0.03
N PHE A 168 -1.80 32.12 -0.89
CA PHE A 168 -0.78 33.00 -1.46
C PHE A 168 -0.71 34.28 -0.63
N HIS A 169 0.49 34.60 -0.16
CA HIS A 169 0.78 35.85 0.53
C HIS A 169 1.57 36.74 -0.41
N GLY A 170 1.02 37.95 -0.73
CA GLY A 170 1.66 38.98 -1.57
C GLY A 170 2.46 39.98 -0.74
#